data_5ba3331b69285a437c69db6aceb76aea
#
_entry.id   5ba3331b69285a437c69db6aceb76aea
#
_cell.length_a   1.000
_cell.length_b   1.000
_cell.length_c   1.000
_cell.angle_alpha   90.00
_cell.angle_beta   90.00
_cell.angle_gamma   90.00
#
_symmetry.space_group_name_H-M   'P 1'
#
loop_
_entity.id
_entity.type
_entity.pdbx_description
1 polymer ?
#
loop_
_entity_poly.entity_id
_entity_poly.type
_entity_poly.pdbx_seq_one_letter_code
_entity_poly.pdbx_strand_id
1 'polypeptide(L)' 'MTEARRPAITFTYCTQCNWLLRTGWMAQELLSTFGQDLGAVMLIPGTGGIFQITLDGVLIWDRKENGGFPDVK' A
#
# COMPACT_ATOMS: atom_id res chain seq x y z
N MET A 1 3.72 8.05 23.99
CA MET A 1 2.64 8.10 23.43
C MET A 1 1.79 7.01 23.62
N THR A 2 0.72 7.17 23.91
CA THR A 2 -0.03 6.13 24.30
C THR A 2 -1.28 6.07 23.64
N GLU A 3 -1.52 6.82 22.63
CA GLU A 3 -2.72 6.72 22.00
C GLU A 3 -2.87 5.45 21.32
N ALA A 4 -4.01 5.18 20.83
CA ALA A 4 -4.33 3.96 20.16
C ALA A 4 -3.43 3.78 18.98
N ARG A 5 -2.94 2.54 18.78
CA ARG A 5 -2.14 2.24 17.69
C ARG A 5 -2.95 2.28 16.45
N ARG A 6 -2.56 3.00 15.48
CA ARG A 6 -3.19 3.05 14.18
C ARG A 6 -2.32 2.33 13.18
N PRO A 7 -2.87 1.45 12.35
CA PRO A 7 -2.05 0.63 11.47
C PRO A 7 -1.36 1.45 10.39
N ALA A 8 -0.21 0.96 9.97
CA ALA A 8 0.54 1.56 8.89
C ALA A 8 0.49 0.63 7.69
N ILE A 9 0.19 1.20 6.52
CA ILE A 9 0.12 0.43 5.28
C ILE A 9 1.32 0.82 4.45
N THR A 10 2.01 -0.19 3.90
CA THR A 10 3.17 0.03 3.06
C THR A 10 2.92 -0.60 1.70
N PHE A 11 3.15 0.19 0.64
CA PHE A 11 3.11 -0.31 -0.71
C PHE A 11 4.53 -0.38 -1.23
N THR A 12 4.97 -1.56 -1.68
CA THR A 12 6.24 -1.70 -2.38
C THR A 12 5.91 -1.91 -3.84
N TYR A 13 6.39 -1.04 -4.71
CA TYR A 13 5.95 -1.03 -6.10
C TYR A 13 7.13 -0.98 -7.05
N CYS A 14 6.92 -1.50 -8.25
CA CYS A 14 7.96 -1.50 -9.27
C CYS A 14 8.06 -0.14 -9.94
N THR A 15 9.23 0.48 -9.88
CA THR A 15 9.40 1.80 -10.48
C THR A 15 9.47 1.71 -11.99
N GLN A 16 10.06 0.64 -12.51
CA GLN A 16 10.22 0.50 -13.96
C GLN A 16 8.95 0.13 -14.66
N CYS A 17 7.92 -0.23 -13.93
CA CYS A 17 6.65 -0.64 -14.49
C CYS A 17 5.66 0.52 -14.53
N ASN A 18 6.08 1.70 -14.13
CA ASN A 18 5.22 2.89 -14.09
C ASN A 18 4.01 2.72 -13.18
N TRP A 19 4.22 2.03 -12.06
CA TRP A 19 3.11 1.78 -11.15
C TRP A 19 2.99 2.82 -10.02
N LEU A 20 3.82 3.86 -10.06
CA LEU A 20 3.74 4.88 -9.03
C LEU A 20 2.39 5.59 -9.02
N LEU A 21 1.88 5.94 -10.21
CA LEU A 21 0.61 6.64 -10.29
C LEU A 21 -0.52 5.80 -9.73
N ARG A 22 -0.53 4.52 -10.07
CA ARG A 22 -1.54 3.60 -9.55
C ARG A 22 -1.41 3.45 -8.03
N THR A 23 -0.17 3.31 -7.54
CA THR A 23 0.07 3.16 -6.11
C THR A 23 -0.31 4.43 -5.37
N GLY A 24 0.03 5.58 -5.93
CA GLY A 24 -0.35 6.86 -5.33
C GLY A 24 -1.85 7.04 -5.26
N TRP A 25 -2.56 6.61 -6.31
CA TRP A 25 -4.02 6.70 -6.32
C TRP A 25 -4.60 5.82 -5.22
N MET A 26 -4.08 4.60 -5.05
CA MET A 26 -4.56 3.72 -3.98
C MET A 26 -4.31 4.33 -2.62
N ALA A 27 -3.12 4.92 -2.43
CA ALA A 27 -2.80 5.56 -1.16
C ALA A 27 -3.76 6.70 -0.86
N GLN A 28 -4.08 7.50 -1.87
CA GLN A 28 -5.02 8.60 -1.68
C GLN A 28 -6.41 8.09 -1.33
N GLU A 29 -6.85 7.02 -1.99
CA GLU A 29 -8.16 6.46 -1.71
C GLU A 29 -8.24 5.93 -0.28
N LEU A 30 -7.19 5.26 0.17
CA LEU A 30 -7.18 4.74 1.52
C LEU A 30 -7.16 5.85 2.56
N LEU A 31 -6.35 6.87 2.32
CA LEU A 31 -6.28 7.99 3.25
C LEU A 31 -7.58 8.78 3.27
N SER A 32 -8.24 8.90 2.12
CA SER A 32 -9.51 9.59 2.08
C SER A 32 -10.62 8.80 2.76
N THR A 33 -10.60 7.49 2.62
CA THR A 33 -11.64 6.65 3.17
C THR A 33 -11.50 6.44 4.67
N PHE A 34 -10.29 6.12 5.12
CA PHE A 34 -10.07 5.78 6.51
C PHE A 34 -9.56 6.93 7.36
N GLY A 35 -9.02 7.95 6.72
CA GLY A 35 -8.65 9.17 7.44
C GLY A 35 -7.75 8.88 8.61
N GLN A 36 -8.19 9.28 9.77
CA GLN A 36 -7.37 9.16 10.95
C GLN A 36 -7.33 7.76 11.55
N ASP A 37 -8.05 6.82 10.96
CA ASP A 37 -7.93 5.43 11.39
C ASP A 37 -6.62 4.81 10.93
N LEU A 38 -5.93 5.43 9.96
CA LEU A 38 -4.63 4.97 9.54
C LEU A 38 -3.54 5.80 10.21
N GLY A 39 -2.48 5.13 10.61
CA GLY A 39 -1.34 5.83 11.18
C GLY A 39 -0.46 6.44 10.11
N ALA A 40 -0.28 5.71 9.00
CA ALA A 40 0.57 6.19 7.91
C ALA A 40 0.37 5.33 6.68
N VAL A 41 0.71 5.88 5.53
CA VAL A 41 0.80 5.12 4.29
C VAL A 41 2.18 5.42 3.70
N MET A 42 2.94 4.37 3.40
CA MET A 42 4.30 4.51 2.90
C MET A 42 4.40 3.89 1.52
N LEU A 43 5.09 4.55 0.62
CA LEU A 43 5.34 4.04 -0.72
C LEU A 43 6.83 3.76 -0.84
N ILE A 44 7.19 2.53 -1.15
CA ILE A 44 8.59 2.12 -1.25
C ILE A 44 8.89 1.71 -2.69
N PRO A 45 9.84 2.36 -3.34
CA PRO A 45 10.19 1.98 -4.70
C PRO A 45 10.94 0.65 -4.73
N GLY A 46 10.59 -0.20 -5.66
CA GLY A 46 11.23 -1.48 -5.86
C GLY A 46 11.47 -1.74 -7.32
N THR A 47 11.81 -2.98 -7.66
CA THR A 47 12.10 -3.36 -9.04
C THR A 47 11.54 -4.75 -9.31
N GLY A 48 11.65 -5.19 -10.56
CA GLY A 48 11.32 -6.57 -10.90
C GLY A 48 9.84 -6.89 -10.96
N GLY A 49 9.01 -5.91 -11.16
CA GLY A 49 7.58 -6.15 -11.24
C GLY A 49 6.91 -6.37 -9.90
N ILE A 50 7.54 -5.93 -8.82
CA ILE A 50 6.98 -6.14 -7.50
C ILE A 50 5.79 -5.23 -7.24
N PHE A 51 4.77 -5.73 -6.62
CA PHE A 51 3.71 -4.92 -6.06
C PHE A 51 3.17 -5.67 -4.85
N GLN A 52 3.49 -5.19 -3.68
CA GLN A 52 3.11 -5.81 -2.43
C GLN A 52 2.52 -4.78 -1.49
N ILE A 53 1.55 -5.18 -0.71
CA ILE A 53 0.95 -4.34 0.31
C ILE A 53 1.11 -5.03 1.65
N THR A 54 1.66 -4.32 2.62
CA THR A 54 1.77 -4.85 3.97
C THR A 54 0.98 -3.98 4.93
N LEU A 55 0.45 -4.60 5.97
CA LEU A 55 -0.24 -3.90 7.03
C LEU A 55 0.52 -4.19 8.30
N ASP A 56 1.16 -3.19 8.89
CA ASP A 56 2.00 -3.33 10.09
C ASP A 56 3.03 -4.44 9.91
N GLY A 57 3.63 -4.50 8.71
CA GLY A 57 4.67 -5.48 8.44
C GLY A 57 4.17 -6.84 7.99
N VAL A 58 2.87 -7.05 7.95
CA VAL A 58 2.32 -8.33 7.52
C VAL A 58 1.85 -8.21 6.09
N LEU A 59 2.34 -9.08 5.21
CA LEU A 59 1.97 -9.04 3.80
C LEU A 59 0.51 -9.42 3.64
N ILE A 60 -0.28 -8.54 3.02
CA ILE A 60 -1.69 -8.80 2.80
C ILE A 60 -2.03 -8.90 1.32
N TRP A 61 -1.14 -8.47 0.43
CA TRP A 61 -1.39 -8.56 -0.99
C TRP A 61 -0.06 -8.67 -1.75
N ASP A 62 -0.02 -9.55 -2.72
CA ASP A 62 1.14 -9.69 -3.59
C ASP A 62 0.59 -9.91 -4.99
N ARG A 63 0.92 -9.04 -5.93
CA ARG A 63 0.38 -9.11 -7.28
C ARG A 63 0.60 -10.46 -7.92
N LYS A 64 1.79 -11.03 -7.73
CA LYS A 64 2.08 -12.31 -8.37
C LYS A 64 1.25 -13.44 -7.77
N GLU A 65 1.06 -13.44 -6.48
CA GLU A 65 0.29 -14.49 -5.84
C GLU A 65 -1.20 -14.29 -5.96
N ASN A 66 -1.64 -13.05 -5.96
CA ASN A 66 -3.06 -12.76 -6.00
C ASN A 66 -3.59 -12.49 -7.40
N GLY A 67 -2.70 -12.51 -8.39
CA GLY A 67 -3.14 -12.42 -9.77
C GLY A 67 -3.49 -11.06 -10.28
N GLY A 68 -3.00 -10.01 -9.66
CA GLY A 68 -3.27 -8.66 -10.13
C GLY A 68 -3.33 -7.65 -9.03
N PHE A 69 -3.91 -6.49 -9.33
CA PHE A 69 -4.02 -5.41 -8.37
C PHE A 69 -5.34 -5.49 -7.63
N PRO A 70 -5.37 -5.07 -6.37
CA PRO A 70 -6.61 -5.10 -5.62
C PRO A 70 -7.56 -4.00 -6.09
N ASP A 71 -8.84 -4.23 -5.83
CA ASP A 71 -9.84 -3.23 -6.14
C ASP A 71 -10.06 -2.40 -4.89
N VAL A 72 -9.78 -1.11 -4.97
CA VAL A 72 -9.87 -0.25 -3.81
C VAL A 72 -11.23 0.41 -3.80
N LYS A 73 -12.17 -0.19 -3.20
CA LYS A 73 -13.51 0.39 -3.18
C LYS A 73 -14.09 0.38 -1.81
#